data_44d1958fe64c035b5d36c5b6b7c4073f
#
_entry.id   44d1958fe64c035b5d36c5b6b7c4073f
#
_cell.length_a   1.000
_cell.length_b   1.000
_cell.length_c   1.000
_cell.angle_alpha   90.00
_cell.angle_beta   90.00
_cell.angle_gamma   90.00
#
_symmetry.space_group_name_H-M   'P 1'
#
loop_
_entity.id
_entity.type
_entity.pdbx_description
1 polymer ?
#
loop_
_entity_poly.entity_id
_entity_poly.type
_entity_poly.pdbx_seq_one_letter_code
_entity_poly.pdbx_strand_id
1 'polypeptide(L)'
;MTQKGKKITEPDKNRLKKILITQPKPESPKSAYFELAKKFNVDMEFIPFIKLEGIPSKDFRKQKIEIALYSSVIFTSKNAIDHFFRICEEVKCTVSQETKYFCINESVALYLQKFILYRKRKVFFSAEGNNKGLFDVINKHKVNEKFIYPCSENQQDNDIVGWLKNHQCEFVTPFMYRTISNDIKLQMTEHQFDIICFFTPSGVKSLMENFPSFNQNGTIIGAFGGNTSKAIEEAGFNLHIKAPEPQVPSMVAALEKFLVEHAKSK
;
A
#
# COMPACT_ATOMS: atom_id res chain seq x y z
N MET A 1 6.30 -49.29 -41.45
CA MET A 1 5.71 -48.52 -40.32
C MET A 1 6.75 -47.51 -39.89
N THR A 2 6.62 -46.29 -40.38
CA THR A 2 7.54 -45.18 -40.14
C THR A 2 7.08 -44.36 -38.92
N GLN A 3 7.82 -44.42 -37.85
CA GLN A 3 7.57 -43.56 -36.67
C GLN A 3 7.91 -42.09 -37.01
N LYS A 4 6.86 -41.23 -36.96
CA LYS A 4 7.02 -39.80 -37.03
C LYS A 4 7.64 -39.32 -35.72
N GLY A 5 8.88 -38.88 -35.75
CA GLY A 5 9.58 -38.18 -34.65
C GLY A 5 8.82 -36.91 -34.27
N LYS A 6 8.40 -36.82 -33.00
CA LYS A 6 7.97 -35.56 -32.39
C LYS A 6 9.14 -34.58 -32.40
N LYS A 7 9.04 -33.52 -33.20
CA LYS A 7 9.92 -32.35 -33.08
C LYS A 7 9.72 -31.76 -31.67
N ILE A 8 10.71 -31.91 -30.83
CA ILE A 8 10.85 -31.17 -29.60
C ILE A 8 11.19 -29.74 -30.04
N THR A 9 10.22 -28.85 -30.02
CA THR A 9 10.47 -27.41 -30.21
C THR A 9 11.24 -26.92 -28.99
N GLU A 10 12.46 -26.43 -29.22
CA GLU A 10 13.23 -25.71 -28.18
C GLU A 10 12.37 -24.58 -27.60
N PRO A 11 12.43 -24.35 -26.26
CA PRO A 11 11.66 -23.27 -25.66
C PRO A 11 12.18 -21.95 -26.21
N ASP A 12 11.24 -21.14 -26.71
CA ASP A 12 11.49 -19.80 -27.25
C ASP A 12 12.11 -18.92 -26.15
N LYS A 13 13.44 -18.74 -26.20
CA LYS A 13 14.23 -17.99 -25.19
C LYS A 13 13.82 -16.52 -25.04
N ASN A 14 12.91 -16.04 -25.91
CA ASN A 14 12.53 -14.63 -25.99
C ASN A 14 11.09 -14.36 -25.48
N ARG A 15 10.40 -15.33 -24.92
CA ARG A 15 9.03 -15.16 -24.40
C ARG A 15 9.09 -14.71 -22.94
N LEU A 16 8.54 -13.52 -22.64
CA LEU A 16 8.32 -13.08 -21.26
C LEU A 16 7.43 -14.11 -20.54
N LYS A 17 7.93 -14.66 -19.45
CA LYS A 17 7.28 -15.78 -18.75
C LYS A 17 6.90 -15.43 -17.31
N LYS A 18 7.69 -14.61 -16.63
CA LYS A 18 7.62 -14.43 -15.19
C LYS A 18 7.57 -12.97 -14.79
N ILE A 19 6.46 -12.57 -14.18
CA ILE A 19 6.17 -11.19 -13.75
C ILE A 19 6.10 -11.16 -12.22
N LEU A 20 6.85 -10.25 -11.61
CA LEU A 20 6.80 -9.98 -10.18
C LEU A 20 6.00 -8.72 -9.90
N ILE A 21 5.01 -8.86 -9.03
CA ILE A 21 4.24 -7.77 -8.44
C ILE A 21 4.72 -7.57 -7.01
N THR A 22 5.30 -6.41 -6.70
CA THR A 22 5.92 -6.13 -5.38
C THR A 22 4.89 -5.77 -4.30
N GLN A 23 3.70 -6.36 -4.39
CA GLN A 23 2.58 -6.21 -3.45
C GLN A 23 2.11 -7.58 -2.94
N PRO A 24 1.34 -7.62 -1.84
CA PRO A 24 0.68 -8.83 -1.40
C PRO A 24 -0.20 -9.44 -2.49
N LYS A 25 -0.29 -10.76 -2.49
CA LYS A 25 -1.18 -11.49 -3.40
C LYS A 25 -2.63 -11.08 -3.17
N PRO A 26 -3.40 -10.75 -4.25
CA PRO A 26 -4.82 -10.44 -4.11
C PRO A 26 -5.60 -11.59 -3.47
N GLU A 27 -6.47 -11.25 -2.51
CA GLU A 27 -7.34 -12.23 -1.84
C GLU A 27 -8.43 -12.76 -2.77
N SER A 28 -8.94 -11.90 -3.67
CA SER A 28 -9.99 -12.29 -4.61
C SER A 28 -9.43 -13.15 -5.74
N PRO A 29 -9.99 -14.35 -5.98
CA PRO A 29 -9.62 -15.17 -7.12
C PRO A 29 -10.01 -14.56 -8.47
N LYS A 30 -10.88 -13.54 -8.48
CA LYS A 30 -11.30 -12.77 -9.66
C LYS A 30 -10.43 -11.51 -9.88
N SER A 31 -9.24 -11.47 -9.32
CA SER A 31 -8.32 -10.35 -9.56
C SER A 31 -7.92 -10.28 -11.03
N ALA A 32 -7.95 -9.07 -11.59
CA ALA A 32 -7.54 -8.82 -12.96
C ALA A 32 -6.09 -9.25 -13.27
N TYR A 33 -5.23 -9.37 -12.26
CA TYR A 33 -3.89 -9.94 -12.42
C TYR A 33 -3.93 -11.41 -12.83
N PHE A 34 -4.83 -12.22 -12.26
CA PHE A 34 -4.95 -13.65 -12.62
C PHE A 34 -5.55 -13.84 -14.01
N GLU A 35 -6.48 -12.96 -14.40
CA GLU A 35 -7.04 -12.96 -15.77
C GLU A 35 -5.95 -12.60 -16.78
N LEU A 36 -5.13 -11.59 -16.49
CA LEU A 36 -4.00 -11.19 -17.32
C LEU A 36 -2.98 -12.34 -17.47
N ALA A 37 -2.61 -12.97 -16.35
CA ALA A 37 -1.69 -14.11 -16.36
C ALA A 37 -2.17 -15.24 -17.27
N LYS A 38 -3.45 -15.58 -17.18
CA LYS A 38 -4.09 -16.61 -18.02
C LYS A 38 -4.13 -16.18 -19.49
N LYS A 39 -4.50 -14.94 -19.78
CA LYS A 39 -4.63 -14.39 -21.14
C LYS A 39 -3.31 -14.46 -21.92
N PHE A 40 -2.20 -14.10 -21.28
CA PHE A 40 -0.89 -14.04 -21.93
C PHE A 40 -0.02 -15.28 -21.65
N ASN A 41 -0.53 -16.23 -20.89
CA ASN A 41 0.21 -17.43 -20.45
C ASN A 41 1.56 -17.07 -19.82
N VAL A 42 1.53 -16.13 -18.87
CA VAL A 42 2.67 -15.69 -18.04
C VAL A 42 2.45 -16.14 -16.60
N ASP A 43 3.54 -16.43 -15.91
CA ASP A 43 3.54 -16.71 -14.49
C ASP A 43 3.62 -15.38 -13.71
N MET A 44 2.75 -15.22 -12.71
CA MET A 44 2.66 -13.97 -11.95
C MET A 44 2.86 -14.25 -10.47
N GLU A 45 3.96 -13.74 -9.94
CA GLU A 45 4.31 -13.86 -8.53
C GLU A 45 4.05 -12.56 -7.77
N PHE A 46 3.73 -12.71 -6.49
CA PHE A 46 3.43 -11.59 -5.59
C PHE A 46 4.34 -11.70 -4.37
N ILE A 47 5.30 -10.79 -4.28
CA ILE A 47 6.23 -10.72 -3.16
C ILE A 47 6.15 -9.30 -2.59
N PRO A 48 5.58 -9.09 -1.39
CA PRO A 48 5.54 -7.77 -0.80
C PRO A 48 6.95 -7.32 -0.38
N PHE A 49 7.46 -6.27 -1.01
CA PHE A 49 8.80 -5.74 -0.74
C PHE A 49 8.86 -4.90 0.53
N ILE A 50 7.70 -4.46 1.00
CA ILE A 50 7.55 -3.68 2.23
C ILE A 50 6.51 -4.32 3.13
N LYS A 51 6.65 -4.10 4.42
CA LYS A 51 5.65 -4.45 5.43
C LYS A 51 5.45 -3.29 6.41
N LEU A 52 4.30 -3.29 7.05
CA LEU A 52 4.03 -2.39 8.16
C LEU A 52 4.50 -3.03 9.46
N GLU A 53 5.26 -2.27 10.22
CA GLU A 53 5.71 -2.66 11.55
C GLU A 53 5.15 -1.68 12.57
N GLY A 54 4.47 -2.19 13.60
CA GLY A 54 4.04 -1.37 14.73
C GLY A 54 5.25 -0.88 15.53
N ILE A 55 5.26 0.40 15.91
CA ILE A 55 6.31 0.87 16.81
C ILE A 55 6.11 0.28 18.21
N PRO A 56 7.18 0.00 18.95
CA PRO A 56 7.10 -0.43 20.36
C PRO A 56 6.46 0.66 21.24
N SER A 57 5.72 0.27 22.27
CA SER A 57 5.11 1.21 23.23
C SER A 57 6.14 2.11 23.91
N LYS A 58 7.38 1.64 24.08
CA LYS A 58 8.50 2.44 24.58
C LYS A 58 8.77 3.67 23.68
N ASP A 59 8.72 3.50 22.35
CA ASP A 59 8.96 4.57 21.40
C ASP A 59 7.74 5.48 21.28
N PHE A 60 6.53 4.93 21.40
CA PHE A 60 5.32 5.74 21.50
C PHE A 60 5.36 6.68 22.70
N ARG A 61 5.78 6.19 23.88
CA ARG A 61 5.90 7.03 25.11
C ARG A 61 6.85 8.21 24.94
N LYS A 62 7.87 8.11 24.08
CA LYS A 62 8.78 9.24 23.78
C LYS A 62 8.06 10.41 23.10
N GLN A 63 6.93 10.16 22.42
CA GLN A 63 6.12 11.22 21.80
C GLN A 63 5.34 12.05 22.82
N LYS A 64 5.25 11.62 24.08
CA LYS A 64 4.61 12.33 25.21
C LYS A 64 3.14 12.67 24.93
N ILE A 65 2.42 11.77 24.27
CA ILE A 65 1.02 11.93 23.91
C ILE A 65 0.16 11.10 24.86
N GLU A 66 -0.79 11.75 25.54
CA GLU A 66 -1.80 11.13 26.37
C GLU A 66 -3.08 10.92 25.55
N ILE A 67 -3.31 9.69 25.09
CA ILE A 67 -4.45 9.36 24.21
C ILE A 67 -5.79 9.74 24.87
N ALA A 68 -5.92 9.56 26.19
CA ALA A 68 -7.16 9.83 26.93
C ALA A 68 -7.60 11.30 26.92
N LEU A 69 -6.72 12.25 26.58
CA LEU A 69 -7.04 13.68 26.48
C LEU A 69 -7.81 14.05 25.20
N TYR A 70 -7.90 13.13 24.23
CA TYR A 70 -8.49 13.38 22.93
C TYR A 70 -9.89 12.75 22.86
N SER A 71 -10.86 13.57 22.51
CA SER A 71 -12.27 13.16 22.41
C SER A 71 -12.64 12.51 21.07
N SER A 72 -11.77 12.65 20.08
CA SER A 72 -12.05 12.22 18.70
C SER A 72 -10.85 11.60 18.03
N VAL A 73 -11.06 10.51 17.27
CA VAL A 73 -10.03 9.79 16.53
C VAL A 73 -10.34 9.83 15.04
N ILE A 74 -9.32 10.12 14.22
CA ILE A 74 -9.42 10.08 12.74
C ILE A 74 -8.73 8.84 12.22
N PHE A 75 -9.44 8.01 11.43
CA PHE A 75 -8.89 6.80 10.83
C PHE A 75 -9.00 6.81 9.31
N THR A 76 -7.87 6.65 8.62
CA THR A 76 -7.80 6.57 7.17
C THR A 76 -7.51 5.16 6.65
N SER A 77 -7.24 4.22 7.54
CA SER A 77 -6.98 2.82 7.18
C SER A 77 -7.29 1.86 8.34
N LYS A 78 -7.51 0.59 8.01
CA LYS A 78 -7.66 -0.49 8.99
C LYS A 78 -6.37 -0.68 9.81
N ASN A 79 -5.19 -0.54 9.17
CA ASN A 79 -3.91 -0.62 9.87
C ASN A 79 -3.76 0.45 10.96
N ALA A 80 -4.25 1.68 10.71
CA ALA A 80 -4.24 2.73 11.73
C ALA A 80 -5.12 2.35 12.94
N ILE A 81 -6.26 1.67 12.71
CA ILE A 81 -7.12 1.15 13.78
C ILE A 81 -6.38 0.06 14.57
N ASP A 82 -5.82 -0.94 13.91
CA ASP A 82 -5.13 -2.05 14.56
C ASP A 82 -3.99 -1.52 15.45
N HIS A 83 -3.15 -0.63 14.93
CA HIS A 83 -2.02 -0.08 15.67
C HIS A 83 -2.44 0.88 16.78
N PHE A 84 -3.52 1.65 16.61
CA PHE A 84 -4.07 2.51 17.64
C PHE A 84 -4.51 1.70 18.85
N PHE A 85 -5.37 0.68 18.66
CA PHE A 85 -5.85 -0.14 19.76
C PHE A 85 -4.76 -1.01 20.37
N ARG A 86 -3.81 -1.52 19.57
CA ARG A 86 -2.62 -2.21 20.09
C ARG A 86 -1.82 -1.29 21.04
N ILE A 87 -1.55 -0.05 20.64
CA ILE A 87 -0.84 0.91 21.50
C ILE A 87 -1.66 1.20 22.77
N CYS A 88 -2.98 1.42 22.65
CA CYS A 88 -3.84 1.64 23.82
C CYS A 88 -3.72 0.49 24.83
N GLU A 89 -3.75 -0.75 24.36
CA GLU A 89 -3.56 -1.95 25.20
C GLU A 89 -2.17 -1.98 25.86
N GLU A 90 -1.09 -1.81 25.08
CA GLU A 90 0.29 -1.85 25.57
C GLU A 90 0.62 -0.74 26.60
N VAL A 91 0.01 0.45 26.43
CA VAL A 91 0.20 1.56 27.39
C VAL A 91 -0.85 1.57 28.49
N LYS A 92 -1.79 0.61 28.49
CA LYS A 92 -2.92 0.49 29.45
C LYS A 92 -3.83 1.71 29.45
N CYS A 93 -4.09 2.28 28.27
CA CYS A 93 -5.00 3.41 28.09
C CYS A 93 -6.38 2.89 27.70
N THR A 94 -7.39 3.21 28.50
CA THR A 94 -8.79 2.93 28.17
C THR A 94 -9.36 4.07 27.34
N VAL A 95 -9.79 3.79 26.11
CA VAL A 95 -10.48 4.77 25.27
C VAL A 95 -11.92 4.96 25.78
N SER A 96 -12.33 6.21 25.95
CA SER A 96 -13.66 6.54 26.45
C SER A 96 -14.76 6.02 25.52
N GLN A 97 -15.87 5.54 26.09
CA GLN A 97 -17.08 5.17 25.33
C GLN A 97 -17.74 6.38 24.64
N GLU A 98 -17.38 7.59 25.05
CA GLU A 98 -17.86 8.84 24.45
C GLU A 98 -17.00 9.32 23.29
N THR A 99 -15.86 8.68 23.03
CA THR A 99 -14.97 9.01 21.91
C THR A 99 -15.71 8.92 20.58
N LYS A 100 -15.54 9.94 19.74
CA LYS A 100 -16.03 9.98 18.36
C LYS A 100 -14.96 9.47 17.39
N TYR A 101 -15.40 8.81 16.34
CA TYR A 101 -14.50 8.24 15.32
C TYR A 101 -14.87 8.79 13.95
N PHE A 102 -13.89 9.31 13.23
CA PHE A 102 -14.03 9.85 11.89
C PHE A 102 -13.24 9.00 10.91
N CYS A 103 -13.93 8.33 10.00
CA CYS A 103 -13.33 7.35 9.11
C CYS A 103 -13.38 7.82 7.66
N ILE A 104 -12.32 7.50 6.90
CA ILE A 104 -12.22 7.88 5.49
C ILE A 104 -13.33 7.26 4.64
N ASN A 105 -13.84 6.10 5.01
CA ASN A 105 -14.93 5.40 4.32
C ASN A 105 -15.67 4.43 5.25
N GLU A 106 -16.76 3.86 4.74
CA GLU A 106 -17.58 2.91 5.48
C GLU A 106 -16.84 1.63 5.87
N SER A 107 -15.98 1.09 4.98
CA SER A 107 -15.22 -0.13 5.28
C SER A 107 -14.29 0.03 6.48
N VAL A 108 -13.66 1.20 6.64
CA VAL A 108 -12.83 1.54 7.80
C VAL A 108 -13.71 1.72 9.04
N ALA A 109 -14.87 2.39 8.91
CA ALA A 109 -15.81 2.58 10.00
C ALA A 109 -16.36 1.26 10.55
N LEU A 110 -16.77 0.35 9.66
CA LEU A 110 -17.28 -0.97 10.07
C LEU A 110 -16.19 -1.83 10.73
N TYR A 111 -14.93 -1.65 10.35
CA TYR A 111 -13.81 -2.39 10.94
C TYR A 111 -13.62 -2.09 12.45
N LEU A 112 -14.05 -0.91 12.91
CA LEU A 112 -14.03 -0.53 14.33
C LEU A 112 -14.84 -1.47 15.23
N GLN A 113 -15.84 -2.20 14.69
CA GLN A 113 -16.63 -3.18 15.44
C GLN A 113 -15.78 -4.27 16.12
N LYS A 114 -14.56 -4.49 15.65
CA LYS A 114 -13.62 -5.43 16.28
C LYS A 114 -13.09 -4.94 17.63
N PHE A 115 -13.12 -3.63 17.89
CA PHE A 115 -12.43 -3.00 19.01
C PHE A 115 -13.36 -2.24 19.95
N ILE A 116 -14.51 -1.79 19.46
CA ILE A 116 -15.45 -0.95 20.21
C ILE A 116 -16.87 -1.45 20.11
N LEU A 117 -17.70 -1.08 21.10
CA LEU A 117 -19.15 -1.14 20.95
C LEU A 117 -19.58 -0.10 19.93
N TYR A 118 -19.91 -0.55 18.71
CA TYR A 118 -20.23 0.32 17.59
C TYR A 118 -21.55 1.07 17.83
N ARG A 119 -21.49 2.39 17.87
CA ARG A 119 -22.64 3.28 18.02
C ARG A 119 -22.68 4.25 16.84
N LYS A 120 -23.72 4.18 16.00
CA LYS A 120 -23.88 5.05 14.82
C LYS A 120 -23.70 6.55 15.12
N ARG A 121 -24.12 7.01 16.31
CA ARG A 121 -23.98 8.41 16.74
C ARG A 121 -22.55 8.83 17.11
N LYS A 122 -21.61 7.89 17.16
CA LYS A 122 -20.20 8.12 17.52
C LYS A 122 -19.22 7.77 16.40
N VAL A 123 -19.69 7.09 15.35
CA VAL A 123 -18.84 6.68 14.22
C VAL A 123 -19.36 7.34 12.96
N PHE A 124 -18.55 8.20 12.40
CA PHE A 124 -18.84 9.00 11.22
C PHE A 124 -17.87 8.60 10.09
N PHE A 125 -18.34 8.61 8.86
CA PHE A 125 -17.49 8.28 7.72
C PHE A 125 -17.88 9.06 6.47
N SER A 126 -16.91 9.22 5.56
CA SER A 126 -17.16 9.78 4.24
C SER A 126 -17.85 8.76 3.35
N ALA A 127 -18.98 9.14 2.77
CA ALA A 127 -19.66 8.31 1.76
C ALA A 127 -18.88 8.25 0.44
N GLU A 128 -18.10 9.29 0.14
CA GLU A 128 -17.28 9.38 -1.07
C GLU A 128 -15.95 8.62 -0.96
N GLY A 129 -15.54 8.23 0.25
CA GLY A 129 -14.29 7.52 0.49
C GLY A 129 -13.03 8.33 0.22
N ASN A 130 -13.08 9.65 0.27
CA ASN A 130 -11.98 10.56 -0.01
C ASN A 130 -11.79 11.61 1.10
N ASN A 131 -10.68 12.37 1.04
CA ASN A 131 -10.36 13.38 2.04
C ASN A 131 -11.41 14.50 2.09
N LYS A 132 -11.97 14.91 0.95
CA LYS A 132 -13.01 15.97 0.90
C LYS A 132 -14.23 15.58 1.73
N GLY A 133 -14.80 14.39 1.47
CA GLY A 133 -15.93 13.90 2.24
C GLY A 133 -15.63 13.71 3.73
N LEU A 134 -14.39 13.29 4.07
CA LEU A 134 -13.94 13.21 5.47
C LEU A 134 -13.92 14.61 6.13
N PHE A 135 -13.42 15.63 5.44
CA PHE A 135 -13.40 17.00 5.94
C PHE A 135 -14.81 17.55 6.18
N ASP A 136 -15.75 17.27 5.26
CA ASP A 136 -17.14 17.67 5.41
C ASP A 136 -17.79 17.04 6.65
N VAL A 137 -17.48 15.78 6.92
CA VAL A 137 -17.99 15.08 8.12
C VAL A 137 -17.33 15.63 9.39
N ILE A 138 -16.01 15.82 9.41
CA ILE A 138 -15.32 16.41 10.57
C ILE A 138 -15.87 17.83 10.85
N ASN A 139 -16.04 18.64 9.82
CA ASN A 139 -16.50 20.02 9.97
C ASN A 139 -17.87 20.15 10.67
N LYS A 140 -18.76 19.18 10.46
CA LYS A 140 -20.10 19.12 11.12
C LYS A 140 -20.02 18.83 12.62
N HIS A 141 -18.93 18.24 13.10
CA HIS A 141 -18.82 17.70 14.46
C HIS A 141 -17.60 18.18 15.23
N LYS A 142 -16.76 19.08 14.68
CA LYS A 142 -15.48 19.49 15.25
C LYS A 142 -15.54 20.39 16.47
N VAL A 143 -16.71 20.96 16.76
CA VAL A 143 -16.86 21.93 17.86
C VAL A 143 -16.57 21.25 19.20
N ASN A 144 -15.61 21.81 19.95
CA ASN A 144 -15.12 21.29 21.24
C ASN A 144 -14.47 19.90 21.18
N GLU A 145 -14.03 19.45 19.99
CA GLU A 145 -13.31 18.18 19.85
C GLU A 145 -11.81 18.39 19.83
N LYS A 146 -11.09 17.46 20.48
CA LYS A 146 -9.64 17.30 20.38
C LYS A 146 -9.35 16.04 19.60
N PHE A 147 -8.59 16.19 18.51
CA PHE A 147 -8.40 15.10 17.57
C PHE A 147 -7.07 14.39 17.78
N ILE A 148 -7.10 13.07 17.73
CA ILE A 148 -5.92 12.26 17.54
C ILE A 148 -5.99 11.59 16.16
N TYR A 149 -4.94 11.78 15.34
CA TYR A 149 -4.83 11.19 14.01
C TYR A 149 -3.65 10.22 13.96
N PRO A 150 -3.89 8.92 14.26
CA PRO A 150 -2.85 7.90 14.17
C PRO A 150 -2.36 7.73 12.74
N CYS A 151 -1.06 7.85 12.52
CA CYS A 151 -0.45 7.77 11.21
C CYS A 151 0.83 6.93 11.19
N SER A 152 1.36 6.70 10.00
CA SER A 152 2.70 6.16 9.81
C SER A 152 3.76 7.23 10.10
N GLU A 153 4.94 6.82 10.54
CA GLU A 153 6.08 7.69 10.82
C GLU A 153 6.39 8.67 9.67
N ASN A 154 6.17 8.26 8.43
CA ASN A 154 6.45 9.07 7.24
C ASN A 154 5.22 9.85 6.71
N GLN A 155 4.11 9.88 7.43
CA GLN A 155 2.85 10.50 6.99
C GLN A 155 2.33 11.59 7.93
N GLN A 156 3.21 12.19 8.73
CA GLN A 156 2.83 13.23 9.69
C GLN A 156 2.48 14.57 9.05
N ASP A 157 2.84 14.78 7.79
CA ASP A 157 2.49 15.98 7.04
C ASP A 157 1.75 15.58 5.75
N ASN A 158 0.44 15.74 5.77
CA ASN A 158 -0.46 15.39 4.67
C ASN A 158 -1.68 16.31 4.64
N ASP A 159 -2.55 16.14 3.64
CA ASP A 159 -3.76 16.96 3.44
C ASP A 159 -4.65 17.05 4.68
N ILE A 160 -4.75 15.97 5.47
CA ILE A 160 -5.59 15.95 6.69
C ILE A 160 -4.98 16.87 7.75
N VAL A 161 -3.68 16.78 7.94
CA VAL A 161 -2.94 17.64 8.87
C VAL A 161 -3.02 19.10 8.43
N GLY A 162 -2.83 19.36 7.14
CA GLY A 162 -3.00 20.69 6.55
C GLY A 162 -4.41 21.24 6.79
N TRP A 163 -5.44 20.43 6.59
CA TRP A 163 -6.82 20.82 6.82
C TRP A 163 -7.11 21.11 8.30
N LEU A 164 -6.65 20.27 9.23
CA LEU A 164 -6.84 20.45 10.67
C LEU A 164 -6.17 21.76 11.15
N LYS A 165 -4.94 22.05 10.68
CA LYS A 165 -4.23 23.31 10.97
C LYS A 165 -5.02 24.51 10.47
N ASN A 166 -5.47 24.49 9.21
CA ASN A 166 -6.21 25.60 8.58
C ASN A 166 -7.57 25.88 9.26
N HIS A 167 -8.17 24.88 9.89
CA HIS A 167 -9.43 25.01 10.61
C HIS A 167 -9.26 25.17 12.11
N GLN A 168 -8.03 25.45 12.57
CA GLN A 168 -7.69 25.71 13.98
C GLN A 168 -8.19 24.60 14.94
N CYS A 169 -8.19 23.36 14.49
CA CYS A 169 -8.54 22.21 15.33
C CYS A 169 -7.39 21.93 16.32
N GLU A 170 -7.72 21.57 17.55
CA GLU A 170 -6.75 21.01 18.49
C GLU A 170 -6.49 19.54 18.12
N PHE A 171 -5.26 19.20 17.77
CA PHE A 171 -4.95 17.83 17.32
C PHE A 171 -3.50 17.41 17.57
N VAL A 172 -3.29 16.07 17.55
CA VAL A 172 -1.98 15.42 17.49
C VAL A 172 -1.96 14.32 16.44
N THR A 173 -0.77 14.07 15.93
CA THR A 173 -0.51 13.04 14.91
C THR A 173 0.52 12.03 15.41
N PRO A 174 0.16 11.13 16.34
CA PRO A 174 1.09 10.12 16.79
C PRO A 174 1.41 9.15 15.67
N PHE A 175 2.69 8.89 15.46
CA PHE A 175 3.05 7.74 14.63
C PHE A 175 3.01 6.47 15.47
N MET A 176 2.32 5.47 14.98
CA MET A 176 2.07 4.21 15.68
C MET A 176 2.59 2.99 14.93
N TYR A 177 2.99 3.19 13.68
CA TYR A 177 3.58 2.18 12.81
C TYR A 177 4.49 2.84 11.78
N ARG A 178 5.30 2.03 11.13
CA ARG A 178 6.20 2.46 10.05
C ARG A 178 6.22 1.46 8.92
N THR A 179 6.57 1.91 7.74
CA THR A 179 6.84 1.06 6.59
C THR A 179 8.31 0.68 6.62
N ILE A 180 8.60 -0.61 6.65
CA ILE A 180 9.96 -1.13 6.60
C ILE A 180 10.13 -2.07 5.41
N SER A 181 11.38 -2.23 4.99
CA SER A 181 11.75 -3.25 4.00
C SER A 181 11.45 -4.64 4.52
N ASN A 182 10.89 -5.48 3.64
CA ASN A 182 10.75 -6.90 3.93
C ASN A 182 12.02 -7.64 3.55
N ASP A 183 12.30 -8.76 4.21
CA ASP A 183 13.35 -9.68 3.77
C ASP A 183 12.80 -10.50 2.59
N ILE A 184 13.34 -10.23 1.41
CA ILE A 184 12.91 -10.84 0.15
C ILE A 184 14.03 -11.69 -0.48
N LYS A 185 15.14 -11.87 0.23
CA LYS A 185 16.35 -12.51 -0.33
C LYS A 185 16.05 -13.92 -0.83
N LEU A 186 15.39 -14.74 -0.02
CA LEU A 186 15.09 -16.12 -0.40
C LEU A 186 14.25 -16.18 -1.67
N GLN A 187 13.10 -15.46 -1.68
CA GLN A 187 12.16 -15.50 -2.80
C GLN A 187 12.78 -14.94 -4.12
N MET A 188 13.60 -13.91 -4.01
CA MET A 188 14.25 -13.31 -5.19
C MET A 188 15.44 -14.13 -5.71
N THR A 189 16.12 -14.90 -4.85
CA THR A 189 17.26 -15.72 -5.26
C THR A 189 16.84 -16.98 -6.00
N GLU A 190 15.68 -17.53 -5.65
CA GLU A 190 15.14 -18.75 -6.28
C GLU A 190 14.56 -18.49 -7.67
N HIS A 191 14.30 -17.23 -8.03
CA HIS A 191 13.57 -16.87 -9.24
C HIS A 191 14.23 -15.75 -10.03
N GLN A 192 14.24 -15.92 -11.35
CA GLN A 192 14.52 -14.83 -12.29
C GLN A 192 13.20 -14.28 -12.82
N PHE A 193 13.04 -12.96 -12.79
CA PHE A 193 11.83 -12.27 -13.26
C PHE A 193 12.16 -11.48 -14.53
N ASP A 194 11.31 -11.62 -15.54
CA ASP A 194 11.40 -10.85 -16.77
C ASP A 194 10.87 -9.42 -16.58
N ILE A 195 9.86 -9.28 -15.71
CA ILE A 195 9.25 -7.99 -15.38
C ILE A 195 9.14 -7.86 -13.86
N ILE A 196 9.49 -6.68 -13.31
CA ILE A 196 9.26 -6.32 -11.91
C ILE A 196 8.45 -5.04 -11.84
N CYS A 197 7.30 -5.06 -11.16
CA CYS A 197 6.40 -3.92 -11.01
C CYS A 197 6.45 -3.35 -9.59
N PHE A 198 6.86 -2.09 -9.45
CA PHE A 198 6.92 -1.35 -8.21
C PHE A 198 5.71 -0.43 -8.03
N PHE A 199 5.24 -0.26 -6.79
CA PHE A 199 4.07 0.53 -6.45
C PHE A 199 4.38 1.69 -5.49
N THR A 200 5.55 1.67 -4.88
CA THR A 200 5.98 2.72 -3.93
C THR A 200 7.49 2.94 -4.01
N PRO A 201 7.97 4.17 -3.70
CA PRO A 201 9.42 4.43 -3.54
C PRO A 201 10.07 3.50 -2.51
N SER A 202 9.36 3.19 -1.42
CA SER A 202 9.86 2.27 -0.38
C SER A 202 10.09 0.85 -0.90
N GLY A 203 9.32 0.40 -1.91
CA GLY A 203 9.55 -0.89 -2.58
C GLY A 203 10.86 -0.90 -3.36
N VAL A 204 11.17 0.19 -4.07
CA VAL A 204 12.46 0.33 -4.78
C VAL A 204 13.62 0.34 -3.79
N LYS A 205 13.49 1.12 -2.70
CA LYS A 205 14.47 1.15 -1.61
C LYS A 205 14.68 -0.25 -1.01
N SER A 206 13.61 -1.00 -0.79
CA SER A 206 13.68 -2.37 -0.26
C SER A 206 14.47 -3.30 -1.18
N LEU A 207 14.31 -3.18 -2.52
CA LEU A 207 15.16 -3.95 -3.45
C LEU A 207 16.63 -3.65 -3.22
N MET A 208 17.01 -2.37 -3.15
CA MET A 208 18.41 -1.95 -3.00
C MET A 208 18.99 -2.32 -1.63
N GLU A 209 18.19 -2.32 -0.57
CA GLU A 209 18.61 -2.76 0.76
C GLU A 209 18.84 -4.28 0.84
N ASN A 210 17.99 -5.07 0.17
CA ASN A 210 18.15 -6.52 0.11
C ASN A 210 19.24 -6.96 -0.86
N PHE A 211 19.40 -6.24 -1.96
CA PHE A 211 20.33 -6.54 -3.06
C PHE A 211 21.10 -5.28 -3.49
N PRO A 212 22.10 -4.83 -2.71
CA PRO A 212 22.87 -3.61 -3.04
C PRO A 212 23.57 -3.64 -4.40
N SER A 213 23.87 -4.84 -4.90
CA SER A 213 24.49 -5.07 -6.22
C SER A 213 23.48 -5.50 -7.29
N PHE A 214 22.19 -5.27 -7.08
CA PHE A 214 21.17 -5.62 -8.08
C PHE A 214 21.47 -4.94 -9.40
N ASN A 215 21.58 -5.74 -10.45
CA ASN A 215 21.73 -5.26 -11.81
C ASN A 215 20.47 -5.59 -12.59
N GLN A 216 19.90 -4.60 -13.23
CA GLN A 216 18.67 -4.75 -14.01
C GLN A 216 18.85 -5.73 -15.18
N ASN A 217 20.05 -5.74 -15.81
CA ASN A 217 20.33 -6.53 -17.02
C ASN A 217 19.19 -6.36 -18.06
N GLY A 218 18.53 -7.45 -18.45
CA GLY A 218 17.38 -7.42 -19.35
C GLY A 218 16.02 -7.35 -18.67
N THR A 219 15.94 -7.18 -17.33
CA THR A 219 14.68 -7.12 -16.59
C THR A 219 13.94 -5.83 -16.90
N ILE A 220 12.68 -5.97 -17.27
CA ILE A 220 11.76 -4.85 -17.53
C ILE A 220 11.23 -4.34 -16.20
N ILE A 221 11.32 -3.01 -15.96
CA ILE A 221 10.84 -2.40 -14.74
C ILE A 221 9.58 -1.57 -15.00
N GLY A 222 8.56 -1.81 -14.19
CA GLY A 222 7.31 -1.07 -14.17
C GLY A 222 7.13 -0.27 -12.89
N ALA A 223 6.53 0.93 -13.00
CA ALA A 223 6.18 1.81 -11.88
C ALA A 223 4.71 2.18 -11.88
N PHE A 224 4.11 2.18 -10.69
CA PHE A 224 2.82 2.79 -10.44
C PHE A 224 3.01 4.10 -9.64
N GLY A 225 2.64 5.23 -10.27
CA GLY A 225 2.74 6.56 -9.67
C GLY A 225 4.08 7.28 -9.93
N GLY A 226 4.00 8.62 -10.08
CA GLY A 226 5.15 9.46 -10.44
C GLY A 226 6.30 9.39 -9.44
N ASN A 227 6.00 9.33 -8.14
CA ASN A 227 7.02 9.21 -7.09
C ASN A 227 7.79 7.89 -7.19
N THR A 228 7.10 6.79 -7.56
CA THR A 228 7.74 5.48 -7.76
C THR A 228 8.62 5.50 -9.01
N SER A 229 8.14 6.13 -10.09
CA SER A 229 8.93 6.32 -11.33
C SER A 229 10.23 7.06 -11.03
N LYS A 230 10.15 8.17 -10.30
CA LYS A 230 11.29 8.98 -9.90
C LYS A 230 12.29 8.16 -9.04
N ALA A 231 11.81 7.39 -8.08
CA ALA A 231 12.66 6.54 -7.25
C ALA A 231 13.40 5.45 -8.05
N ILE A 232 12.78 4.90 -9.09
CA ILE A 232 13.41 3.94 -10.01
C ILE A 232 14.54 4.61 -10.81
N GLU A 233 14.28 5.80 -11.36
CA GLU A 233 15.27 6.58 -12.12
C GLU A 233 16.44 7.02 -11.21
N GLU A 234 16.15 7.47 -9.97
CA GLU A 234 17.16 7.82 -8.96
C GLU A 234 18.02 6.61 -8.52
N ALA A 235 17.47 5.41 -8.54
CA ALA A 235 18.21 4.18 -8.28
C ALA A 235 19.08 3.74 -9.49
N GLY A 236 19.04 4.47 -10.60
CA GLY A 236 19.83 4.18 -11.81
C GLY A 236 19.21 3.12 -12.71
N PHE A 237 17.93 2.79 -12.56
CA PHE A 237 17.25 1.81 -13.38
C PHE A 237 16.50 2.45 -14.55
N ASN A 238 16.43 1.71 -15.66
CA ASN A 238 15.61 2.09 -16.80
C ASN A 238 14.15 1.70 -16.56
N LEU A 239 13.24 2.68 -16.63
CA LEU A 239 11.81 2.49 -16.47
C LEU A 239 11.16 2.23 -17.85
N HIS A 240 10.43 1.12 -17.96
CA HIS A 240 9.81 0.66 -19.21
C HIS A 240 8.28 0.79 -19.20
N ILE A 241 7.64 0.54 -18.05
CA ILE A 241 6.20 0.51 -17.92
C ILE A 241 5.78 1.56 -16.89
N LYS A 242 4.94 2.53 -17.30
CA LYS A 242 4.43 3.60 -16.44
C LYS A 242 2.91 3.49 -16.28
N ALA A 243 2.43 3.62 -15.04
CA ALA A 243 1.03 3.76 -14.69
C ALA A 243 0.90 4.67 -13.45
N PRO A 244 -0.23 5.40 -13.24
CA PRO A 244 -1.29 5.57 -14.23
C PRO A 244 -0.91 6.54 -15.35
N GLU A 245 -1.45 6.30 -16.55
CA GLU A 245 -1.45 7.23 -17.67
C GLU A 245 -2.89 7.38 -18.19
N PRO A 246 -3.23 8.41 -18.99
CA PRO A 246 -4.62 8.67 -19.41
C PRO A 246 -5.35 7.46 -19.99
N GLN A 247 -4.64 6.59 -20.71
CA GLN A 247 -5.22 5.39 -21.33
C GLN A 247 -4.91 4.09 -20.57
N VAL A 248 -4.15 4.17 -19.47
CA VAL A 248 -3.66 3.03 -18.68
C VAL A 248 -3.78 3.34 -17.18
N PRO A 249 -4.99 3.35 -16.64
CA PRO A 249 -5.25 3.83 -15.28
C PRO A 249 -4.76 2.88 -14.18
N SER A 250 -4.31 1.67 -14.52
CA SER A 250 -3.84 0.66 -13.57
C SER A 250 -2.59 -0.04 -14.07
N MET A 251 -1.84 -0.67 -13.14
CA MET A 251 -0.69 -1.49 -13.51
C MET A 251 -1.10 -2.70 -14.38
N VAL A 252 -2.27 -3.27 -14.16
CA VAL A 252 -2.79 -4.36 -15.00
C VAL A 252 -2.96 -3.89 -16.45
N ALA A 253 -3.58 -2.72 -16.66
CA ALA A 253 -3.76 -2.15 -17.99
C ALA A 253 -2.42 -1.82 -18.67
N ALA A 254 -1.45 -1.33 -17.88
CA ALA A 254 -0.10 -1.04 -18.39
C ALA A 254 0.66 -2.31 -18.79
N LEU A 255 0.57 -3.35 -17.97
CA LEU A 255 1.13 -4.66 -18.30
C LEU A 255 0.47 -5.27 -19.53
N GLU A 256 -0.85 -5.18 -19.65
CA GLU A 256 -1.59 -5.69 -20.81
C GLU A 256 -1.13 -5.01 -22.09
N LYS A 257 -1.08 -3.69 -22.10
CA LYS A 257 -0.58 -2.90 -23.22
C LYS A 257 0.84 -3.32 -23.61
N PHE A 258 1.74 -3.38 -22.64
CA PHE A 258 3.13 -3.75 -22.86
C PHE A 258 3.27 -5.16 -23.44
N LEU A 259 2.54 -6.16 -22.91
CA LEU A 259 2.58 -7.55 -23.39
C LEU A 259 2.02 -7.67 -24.82
N VAL A 260 0.97 -6.90 -25.17
CA VAL A 260 0.43 -6.85 -26.54
C VAL A 260 1.45 -6.27 -27.53
N GLU A 261 2.11 -5.16 -27.17
CA GLU A 261 3.13 -4.51 -28.00
C GLU A 261 4.34 -5.42 -28.19
N HIS A 262 4.80 -6.06 -27.12
CA HIS A 262 5.92 -6.99 -27.17
C HIS A 262 5.62 -8.25 -28.01
N ALA A 263 4.39 -8.74 -28.02
CA ALA A 263 3.97 -9.86 -28.86
C ALA A 263 3.88 -9.50 -30.37
N LYS A 264 3.68 -8.24 -30.72
CA LYS A 264 3.61 -7.75 -32.12
C LYS A 264 4.99 -7.43 -32.70
N SER A 265 5.98 -7.17 -31.86
CA SER A 265 7.34 -6.84 -32.27
C SER A 265 8.17 -8.08 -32.65
N LYS A 266 7.54 -9.24 -32.70
CA LYS A 266 8.06 -10.54 -33.12
C LYS A 266 7.40 -10.99 -34.43
#